data_6d8c39470c9de22847a19278a1278d0a
#
_entry.id   6d8c39470c9de22847a19278a1278d0a
#
_cell.length_a   1.000
_cell.length_b   1.000
_cell.length_c   1.000
_cell.angle_alpha   90.00
_cell.angle_beta   90.00
_cell.angle_gamma   90.00
#
_symmetry.space_group_name_H-M   'P 1'
#
loop_
_entity.id
_entity.type
_entity.pdbx_description
1 polymer ?
#
loop_
_entity_poly.entity_id
_entity_poly.type
_entity_poly.pdbx_seq_one_letter_code
_entity_poly.pdbx_strand_id
1 'polypeptide(L)'
;MWQIEFSAEVAGWFTSLEGADLAAATRKLDLLAIEGPMLRMPHAKYLGEKLYELRFAAENVNRRVTYTFDEGKKVITLTTFRKQRQNEAREVLRARRALRRYRTKEGDQ
;
A
#
# COMPACT_ATOMS: atom_id res chain seq x y z
N MET A 1 -16.61 -2.27 6.30
CA MET A 1 -15.52 -2.41 5.33
C MET A 1 -14.58 -1.22 5.43
N TRP A 2 -13.31 -1.42 5.27
CA TRP A 2 -12.32 -0.36 5.32
C TRP A 2 -12.33 0.43 4.02
N GLN A 3 -12.28 1.75 4.14
CA GLN A 3 -12.23 2.64 2.98
C GLN A 3 -10.78 2.86 2.58
N ILE A 4 -10.45 2.59 1.31
CA ILE A 4 -9.09 2.77 0.81
C ILE A 4 -8.95 4.15 0.19
N GLU A 5 -7.98 4.92 0.70
CA GLU A 5 -7.64 6.22 0.15
C GLU A 5 -6.28 6.13 -0.53
N PHE A 6 -6.20 6.66 -1.73
CA PHE A 6 -5.01 6.56 -2.55
C PHE A 6 -4.15 7.82 -2.44
N SER A 7 -2.86 7.61 -2.19
CA SER A 7 -1.90 8.70 -2.41
C SER A 7 -1.81 9.00 -3.90
N ALA A 8 -1.25 10.15 -4.23
CA ALA A 8 -1.06 10.51 -5.64
C ALA A 8 -0.21 9.46 -6.37
N GLU A 9 0.84 8.98 -5.72
CA GLU A 9 1.71 7.96 -6.31
C GLU A 9 0.95 6.67 -6.61
N VAL A 10 0.20 6.17 -5.64
CA VAL A 10 -0.51 4.90 -5.80
C VAL A 10 -1.67 5.06 -6.78
N ALA A 11 -2.37 6.19 -6.74
CA ALA A 11 -3.43 6.47 -7.69
C ALA A 11 -2.90 6.49 -9.13
N GLY A 12 -1.77 7.16 -9.35
CA GLY A 12 -1.16 7.22 -10.67
C GLY A 12 -0.77 5.85 -11.20
N TRP A 13 -0.19 5.02 -10.34
CA TRP A 13 0.15 3.66 -10.74
C TRP A 13 -1.12 2.85 -11.03
N PHE A 14 -2.10 2.89 -10.14
CA PHE A 14 -3.31 2.08 -10.26
C PHE A 14 -4.09 2.42 -11.54
N THR A 15 -4.22 3.70 -11.86
CA THR A 15 -4.94 4.12 -13.05
C THR A 15 -4.21 3.79 -14.35
N SER A 16 -2.92 3.45 -14.28
CA SER A 16 -2.16 3.03 -15.45
C SER A 16 -2.36 1.54 -15.80
N LEU A 17 -3.00 0.78 -14.90
CA LEU A 17 -3.14 -0.67 -15.09
C LEU A 17 -4.31 -1.00 -16.00
N GLU A 18 -4.18 -2.11 -16.73
CA GLU A 18 -5.22 -2.60 -17.62
C GLU A 18 -5.33 -4.12 -17.49
N GLY A 19 -6.46 -4.65 -17.93
CA GLY A 19 -6.65 -6.09 -18.08
C GLY A 19 -6.37 -6.89 -16.82
N ALA A 20 -5.55 -7.92 -16.96
CA ALA A 20 -5.25 -8.84 -15.86
C ALA A 20 -4.52 -8.16 -14.71
N ASP A 21 -3.69 -7.17 -15.01
CA ASP A 21 -2.97 -6.44 -13.96
C ASP A 21 -3.91 -5.60 -13.11
N LEU A 22 -4.86 -4.94 -13.74
CA LEU A 22 -5.88 -4.18 -13.03
C LEU A 22 -6.74 -5.13 -12.17
N ALA A 23 -7.12 -6.26 -12.72
CA ALA A 23 -7.91 -7.26 -11.99
C ALA A 23 -7.15 -7.77 -10.76
N ALA A 24 -5.85 -8.06 -10.91
CA ALA A 24 -5.03 -8.56 -9.80
C ALA A 24 -4.92 -7.50 -8.69
N ALA A 25 -4.65 -6.26 -9.06
CA ALA A 25 -4.55 -5.18 -8.09
C ALA A 25 -5.87 -4.93 -7.37
N THR A 26 -6.98 -4.93 -8.13
CA THR A 26 -8.30 -4.71 -7.58
C THR A 26 -8.66 -5.79 -6.56
N ARG A 27 -8.40 -7.07 -6.90
CA ARG A 27 -8.68 -8.17 -5.98
C ARG A 27 -7.90 -8.02 -4.67
N LYS A 28 -6.65 -7.59 -4.77
CA LYS A 28 -5.81 -7.46 -3.58
C LYS A 28 -6.27 -6.29 -2.71
N LEU A 29 -6.64 -5.18 -3.33
CA LEU A 29 -7.18 -4.03 -2.59
C LEU A 29 -8.53 -4.35 -1.97
N ASP A 30 -9.37 -5.11 -2.66
CA ASP A 30 -10.66 -5.54 -2.10
C ASP A 30 -10.44 -6.42 -0.88
N LEU A 31 -9.47 -7.34 -0.95
CA LEU A 31 -9.14 -8.19 0.20
C LEU A 31 -8.70 -7.34 1.39
N LEU A 32 -7.87 -6.34 1.14
CA LEU A 32 -7.44 -5.41 2.19
C LEU A 32 -8.62 -4.65 2.77
N ALA A 33 -9.54 -4.20 1.94
CA ALA A 33 -10.74 -3.48 2.41
C ALA A 33 -11.62 -4.34 3.30
N ILE A 34 -11.69 -5.64 2.99
CA ILE A 34 -12.49 -6.58 3.78
C ILE A 34 -11.81 -6.93 5.09
N GLU A 35 -10.52 -7.29 5.03
CA GLU A 35 -9.80 -7.83 6.17
C GLU A 35 -9.16 -6.77 7.06
N GLY A 36 -8.83 -5.61 6.50
CA GLY A 36 -8.20 -4.55 7.27
C GLY A 36 -6.94 -5.02 7.99
N PRO A 37 -6.79 -4.69 9.29
CA PRO A 37 -5.61 -5.09 10.06
C PRO A 37 -5.45 -6.59 10.25
N MET A 38 -6.47 -7.38 9.93
CA MET A 38 -6.40 -8.84 10.04
C MET A 38 -5.70 -9.48 8.86
N LEU A 39 -5.48 -8.73 7.77
CA LEU A 39 -4.81 -9.27 6.60
C LEU A 39 -3.35 -9.56 6.92
N ARG A 40 -2.90 -10.78 6.60
CA ARG A 40 -1.57 -11.27 6.97
C ARG A 40 -0.87 -11.90 5.79
N MET A 41 0.38 -12.34 6.03
CA MET A 41 1.14 -13.06 5.02
C MET A 41 0.34 -14.24 4.48
N PRO A 42 0.46 -14.52 3.20
CA PRO A 42 1.39 -13.92 2.23
C PRO A 42 0.88 -12.62 1.60
N HIS A 43 -0.30 -12.14 1.96
CA HIS A 43 -0.93 -10.99 1.32
C HIS A 43 -0.40 -9.65 1.83
N ALA A 44 -0.09 -9.57 3.12
CA ALA A 44 0.37 -8.33 3.72
C ALA A 44 1.41 -8.62 4.79
N LYS A 45 2.33 -7.69 4.97
CA LYS A 45 3.38 -7.78 5.98
C LYS A 45 3.42 -6.50 6.80
N TYR A 46 3.51 -6.64 8.11
CA TYR A 46 3.72 -5.50 8.99
C TYR A 46 5.21 -5.16 9.02
N LEU A 47 5.55 -3.90 8.73
CA LEU A 47 6.93 -3.45 8.70
C LEU A 47 7.37 -2.72 9.97
N GLY A 48 6.48 -2.61 10.94
CA GLY A 48 6.77 -1.89 12.18
C GLY A 48 6.32 -0.44 12.11
N GLU A 49 6.11 0.16 13.27
CA GLU A 49 5.77 1.58 13.40
C GLU A 49 4.58 1.99 12.54
N LYS A 50 3.55 1.13 12.52
CA LYS A 50 2.28 1.38 11.83
C LYS A 50 2.38 1.40 10.31
N LEU A 51 3.47 0.90 9.75
CA LEU A 51 3.66 0.76 8.31
C LEU A 51 3.42 -0.68 7.89
N TYR A 52 2.67 -0.86 6.82
CA TYR A 52 2.31 -2.17 6.27
C TYR A 52 2.64 -2.23 4.79
N GLU A 53 2.76 -3.44 4.27
CA GLU A 53 3.12 -3.68 2.88
C GLU A 53 2.18 -4.72 2.29
N LEU A 54 1.43 -4.33 1.28
CA LEU A 54 0.58 -5.24 0.52
C LEU A 54 1.43 -5.88 -0.58
N ARG A 55 1.28 -7.18 -0.78
CA ARG A 55 2.18 -7.98 -1.62
C ARG A 55 1.38 -8.76 -2.64
N PHE A 56 1.72 -8.62 -3.92
CA PHE A 56 1.05 -9.36 -4.98
C PHE A 56 1.86 -9.31 -6.27
N ALA A 57 1.43 -10.08 -7.28
CA ALA A 57 2.06 -10.08 -8.58
C ALA A 57 1.19 -9.28 -9.56
N ALA A 58 1.80 -8.37 -10.28
CA ALA A 58 1.17 -7.63 -11.36
C ALA A 58 2.27 -7.18 -12.31
N GLU A 59 1.93 -7.03 -13.59
CA GLU A 59 2.90 -6.58 -14.59
C GLU A 59 4.11 -7.52 -14.70
N ASN A 60 3.88 -8.82 -14.42
CA ASN A 60 4.92 -9.85 -14.40
C ASN A 60 6.02 -9.60 -13.37
N VAL A 61 5.74 -8.79 -12.35
CA VAL A 61 6.70 -8.50 -11.28
C VAL A 61 6.02 -8.65 -9.92
N ASN A 62 6.84 -8.79 -8.90
CA ASN A 62 6.36 -8.72 -7.52
C ASN A 62 6.16 -7.25 -7.17
N ARG A 63 4.91 -6.88 -6.94
CA ARG A 63 4.52 -5.50 -6.65
C ARG A 63 4.26 -5.34 -5.16
N ARG A 64 4.65 -4.19 -4.63
CA ARG A 64 4.39 -3.81 -3.24
C ARG A 64 3.65 -2.49 -3.21
N VAL A 65 2.68 -2.39 -2.31
CA VAL A 65 1.99 -1.12 -2.01
C VAL A 65 2.06 -0.94 -0.50
N THR A 66 2.69 0.14 -0.06
CA THR A 66 2.77 0.41 1.38
C THR A 66 1.55 1.19 1.83
N TYR A 67 1.15 0.97 3.07
CA TYR A 67 -0.05 1.60 3.59
C TYR A 67 -0.01 1.68 5.11
N THR A 68 -0.91 2.47 5.66
CA THR A 68 -1.16 2.56 7.10
C THR A 68 -2.66 2.62 7.33
N PHE A 69 -3.07 2.52 8.57
CA PHE A 69 -4.48 2.67 8.96
C PHE A 69 -4.69 4.00 9.66
N ASP A 70 -5.86 4.56 9.50
CA ASP A 70 -6.23 5.82 10.15
C ASP A 70 -7.65 5.70 10.70
N GLU A 71 -8.04 6.69 11.49
CA GLU A 71 -9.34 6.71 12.13
C GLU A 71 -10.47 6.69 11.10
N GLY A 72 -11.64 6.18 11.53
CA GLY A 72 -12.78 6.07 10.63
C GLY A 72 -12.68 4.90 9.68
N LYS A 73 -11.91 3.86 10.05
CA LYS A 73 -11.73 2.66 9.24
C LYS A 73 -11.17 2.99 7.85
N LYS A 74 -10.09 3.75 7.83
CA LYS A 74 -9.43 4.15 6.59
C LYS A 74 -8.10 3.43 6.42
N VAL A 75 -7.85 2.97 5.20
CA VAL A 75 -6.54 2.50 4.76
C VAL A 75 -5.95 3.61 3.91
N ILE A 76 -4.78 4.09 4.29
CA ILE A 76 -4.10 5.16 3.55
C ILE A 76 -2.94 4.54 2.80
N THR A 77 -3.03 4.47 1.48
CA THR A 77 -1.91 3.98 0.67
C THR A 77 -0.86 5.08 0.56
N LEU A 78 0.40 4.69 0.52
CA LEU A 78 1.52 5.64 0.60
C LEU A 78 2.40 5.58 -0.64
N THR A 79 3.06 4.43 -0.87
CA THR A 79 3.99 4.27 -1.98
C THR A 79 3.75 2.94 -2.67
N THR A 80 4.27 2.81 -3.88
CA THR A 80 4.25 1.54 -4.58
C THR A 80 5.58 1.35 -5.30
N PHE A 81 6.02 0.08 -5.42
CA PHE A 81 7.27 -0.20 -6.09
C PHE A 81 7.31 -1.65 -6.56
N ARG A 82 8.17 -1.90 -7.53
CA ARG A 82 8.49 -3.25 -8.01
C ARG A 82 9.54 -3.82 -7.08
N LYS A 83 9.26 -4.98 -6.49
CA LYS A 83 10.25 -5.64 -5.62
C LYS A 83 11.40 -6.13 -6.47
N GLN A 84 12.58 -5.62 -6.20
CA GLN A 84 13.80 -5.98 -6.88
C GLN A 84 14.81 -6.49 -5.85
N ARG A 85 15.91 -7.02 -6.34
CA ARG A 85 16.82 -7.78 -5.53
C ARG A 85 17.41 -7.04 -4.33
N GLN A 86 17.62 -5.77 -4.37
CA GLN A 86 18.27 -5.06 -3.27
C GLN A 86 17.65 -3.69 -3.01
N ASN A 87 16.37 -3.55 -3.29
CA ASN A 87 15.72 -2.26 -3.14
C ASN A 87 14.86 -2.12 -1.88
N GLU A 88 14.71 -3.21 -1.10
CA GLU A 88 13.75 -3.22 0.00
C GLU A 88 14.01 -2.12 1.03
N ALA A 89 15.24 -2.01 1.52
CA ALA A 89 15.56 -1.03 2.57
C ALA A 89 15.30 0.41 2.11
N ARG A 90 15.68 0.70 0.88
CA ARG A 90 15.48 2.04 0.32
C ARG A 90 13.99 2.36 0.17
N GLU A 91 13.21 1.39 -0.31
CA GLU A 91 11.78 1.59 -0.53
C GLU A 91 11.01 1.68 0.79
N VAL A 92 11.41 0.91 1.79
CA VAL A 92 10.81 1.03 3.13
C VAL A 92 11.11 2.40 3.72
N LEU A 93 12.33 2.89 3.56
CA LEU A 93 12.69 4.23 4.05
C LEU A 93 11.85 5.31 3.35
N ARG A 94 11.66 5.17 2.05
CA ARG A 94 10.82 6.09 1.28
C ARG A 94 9.37 6.06 1.78
N ALA A 95 8.86 4.86 2.07
CA ALA A 95 7.51 4.70 2.60
C ALA A 95 7.38 5.34 3.99
N ARG A 96 8.40 5.20 4.85
CA ARG A 96 8.36 5.83 6.17
C ARG A 96 8.34 7.35 6.07
N ARG A 97 9.05 7.91 5.10
CA ARG A 97 9.00 9.36 4.84
C ARG A 97 7.60 9.78 4.39
N ALA A 98 6.99 8.99 3.51
CA ALA A 98 5.63 9.28 3.05
C ALA A 98 4.63 9.22 4.21
N LEU A 99 4.78 8.24 5.10
CA LEU A 99 3.92 8.12 6.28
C LEU A 99 4.09 9.32 7.19
N ARG A 100 5.32 9.76 7.41
CA ARG A 100 5.60 10.93 8.24
C ARG A 100 4.97 12.18 7.65
N ARG A 101 5.09 12.37 6.34
CA ARG A 101 4.46 13.52 5.66
C ARG A 101 2.94 13.49 5.81
N TYR A 102 2.34 12.33 5.63
CA TYR A 102 0.91 12.17 5.78
C TYR A 102 0.47 12.57 7.20
N ARG A 103 1.15 12.07 8.21
CA ARG A 103 0.80 12.34 9.61
C ARG A 103 1.01 13.77 10.01
N THR A 104 2.09 14.37 9.56
CA THR A 104 2.38 15.77 9.85
C THR A 104 1.27 16.65 9.28
N LYS A 105 0.89 16.40 8.02
CA LYS A 105 -0.17 17.14 7.37
C LYS A 105 -1.51 17.02 8.10
N GLU A 106 -1.86 15.79 8.51
CA GLU A 106 -3.11 15.54 9.23
C GLU A 106 -3.04 16.03 10.68
N GLY A 107 -1.88 15.91 11.30
CA GLY A 107 -1.69 16.27 12.70
C GLY A 107 -1.69 17.76 12.95
N ASP A 108 -1.48 18.57 11.93
CA ASP A 108 -1.48 20.03 12.04
C ASP A 108 -2.89 20.62 12.08
N GLN A 109 -3.90 19.81 12.11
CA GLN A 109 -5.29 20.25 12.05
C GLN A 109 -5.97 20.43 13.39
#